data_f79fd00bd32490b700b583a7c35790ea
#
_entry.id   f79fd00bd32490b700b583a7c35790ea
#
_cell.length_a   1.000
_cell.length_b   1.000
_cell.length_c   1.000
_cell.angle_alpha   90.00
_cell.angle_beta   90.00
_cell.angle_gamma   90.00
#
_symmetry.space_group_name_H-M   'P 1'
#
loop_
_entity.id
_entity.type
_entity.pdbx_description
1 polymer ?
#
loop_
_entity_poly.entity_id
_entity_poly.type
_entity_poly.pdbx_seq_one_letter_code
_entity_poly.pdbx_strand_id
1 'polypeptide(L)'
;MKMEIRRDITGSILDIGGGGEGIIGRIYGGQVIAIDNREEELDEAPDCCEKRLMDATALQFPDRSFDHVTFFYALMYMNRDEQKKALGEAVRVLRPGGKIHLWDTDIDSAYPEPFVVDLEIVTDRFSVHTSYGIVKKDAQDADTILRDLHDLGLKTCRCEKERGQFHIVGEKAPEQ
;
A
#
# COMPACT_ATOMS: atom_id res chain seq x y z
N MET A 1 17.38 -5.75 -0.91
CA MET A 1 16.86 -6.69 0.11
C MET A 1 15.85 -7.62 -0.54
N LYS A 2 15.72 -8.88 -0.09
CA LYS A 2 14.75 -9.84 -0.66
C LYS A 2 13.44 -9.81 0.13
N MET A 3 12.31 -9.68 -0.58
CA MET A 3 10.95 -9.74 -0.03
C MET A 3 10.16 -10.82 -0.75
N GLU A 4 9.57 -11.75 0.00
CA GLU A 4 8.70 -12.78 -0.56
C GLU A 4 7.23 -12.41 -0.34
N ILE A 5 6.46 -12.34 -1.43
CA ILE A 5 5.02 -12.09 -1.38
C ILE A 5 4.28 -13.31 -1.89
N ARG A 6 3.43 -13.86 -1.04
CA ARG A 6 2.58 -15.02 -1.37
C ARG A 6 1.21 -14.54 -1.84
N ARG A 7 0.62 -15.29 -2.77
CA ARG A 7 -0.75 -15.06 -3.23
C ARG A 7 -1.74 -15.69 -2.25
N ASP A 8 -2.07 -14.96 -1.18
CA ASP A 8 -2.94 -15.42 -0.08
C ASP A 8 -4.17 -14.52 0.17
N ILE A 9 -4.37 -13.49 -0.68
CA ILE A 9 -5.53 -12.59 -0.62
C ILE A 9 -6.59 -13.05 -1.62
N THR A 10 -7.84 -13.09 -1.20
CA THR A 10 -9.01 -13.46 -2.02
C THR A 10 -10.11 -12.41 -1.89
N GLY A 11 -10.80 -12.10 -2.97
CA GLY A 11 -11.83 -11.06 -3.03
C GLY A 11 -11.38 -9.84 -3.83
N SER A 12 -12.13 -8.76 -3.74
CA SER A 12 -11.84 -7.50 -4.43
C SER A 12 -10.73 -6.72 -3.72
N ILE A 13 -9.78 -6.22 -4.49
CA ILE A 13 -8.59 -5.50 -3.98
C ILE A 13 -8.55 -4.12 -4.61
N LEU A 14 -8.44 -3.08 -3.77
CA LEU A 14 -8.03 -1.74 -4.21
C LEU A 14 -6.54 -1.59 -3.91
N ASP A 15 -5.72 -1.39 -4.94
CA ASP A 15 -4.28 -1.16 -4.80
C ASP A 15 -3.97 0.33 -4.96
N ILE A 16 -3.59 0.98 -3.86
CA ILE A 16 -3.32 2.42 -3.79
C ILE A 16 -1.83 2.66 -4.03
N GLY A 17 -1.51 3.47 -5.06
CA GLY A 17 -0.16 3.63 -5.58
C GLY A 17 0.27 2.40 -6.39
N GLY A 18 -0.65 1.81 -7.12
CA GLY A 18 -0.44 0.58 -7.90
C GLY A 18 0.17 0.80 -9.28
N GLY A 19 0.79 1.95 -9.53
CA GLY A 19 1.56 2.25 -10.74
C GLY A 19 2.93 1.57 -10.79
N GLY A 20 3.78 1.99 -11.74
CA GLY A 20 5.13 1.51 -11.92
C GLY A 20 5.22 -0.01 -12.16
N GLU A 21 5.85 -0.77 -11.28
CA GLU A 21 5.98 -2.22 -11.40
C GLU A 21 4.66 -2.99 -11.29
N GLY A 22 3.61 -2.37 -10.75
CA GLY A 22 2.28 -2.97 -10.62
C GLY A 22 2.27 -4.30 -9.87
N ILE A 23 3.03 -4.41 -8.77
CA ILE A 23 3.31 -5.67 -8.07
C ILE A 23 2.03 -6.41 -7.67
N ILE A 24 1.10 -5.73 -7.04
CA ILE A 24 -0.16 -6.32 -6.57
C ILE A 24 -1.04 -6.73 -7.75
N GLY A 25 -1.14 -5.86 -8.77
CA GLY A 25 -1.85 -6.19 -10.02
C GLY A 25 -1.29 -7.44 -10.70
N ARG A 26 0.03 -7.60 -10.78
CA ARG A 26 0.71 -8.78 -11.36
C ARG A 26 0.44 -10.06 -10.57
N ILE A 27 0.33 -9.97 -9.25
CA ILE A 27 0.06 -11.14 -8.39
C ILE A 27 -1.41 -11.57 -8.50
N TYR A 28 -2.36 -10.62 -8.40
CA TYR A 28 -3.77 -10.92 -8.20
C TYR A 28 -4.64 -10.71 -9.46
N GLY A 29 -4.14 -10.01 -10.46
CA GLY A 29 -4.81 -9.86 -11.75
C GLY A 29 -6.16 -9.18 -11.65
N GLY A 30 -7.18 -9.75 -12.29
CA GLY A 30 -8.53 -9.19 -12.38
C GLY A 30 -9.28 -8.97 -11.06
N GLN A 31 -8.69 -9.35 -9.91
CA GLN A 31 -9.23 -9.02 -8.59
C GLN A 31 -8.91 -7.58 -8.18
N VAL A 32 -7.97 -6.91 -8.89
CA VAL A 32 -7.37 -5.63 -8.50
C VAL A 32 -7.94 -4.50 -9.35
N ILE A 33 -8.27 -3.40 -8.67
CA ILE A 33 -8.33 -2.07 -9.27
C ILE A 33 -7.13 -1.31 -8.71
N ALA A 34 -6.15 -0.99 -9.56
CA ALA A 34 -4.99 -0.19 -9.20
C ALA A 34 -5.29 1.29 -9.43
N ILE A 35 -4.94 2.13 -8.47
CA ILE A 35 -5.01 3.58 -8.61
C ILE A 35 -3.64 4.21 -8.39
N ASP A 36 -3.40 5.29 -9.12
CA ASP A 36 -2.27 6.18 -8.91
C ASP A 36 -2.70 7.62 -9.25
N ASN A 37 -2.05 8.63 -8.68
CA ASN A 37 -2.31 10.02 -9.00
C ASN A 37 -1.42 10.54 -10.15
N ARG A 38 -0.57 9.69 -10.72
CA ARG A 38 0.32 9.95 -11.85
C ARG A 38 -0.03 9.01 -13.00
N GLU A 39 -0.41 9.61 -14.13
CA GLU A 39 -0.79 8.85 -15.32
C GLU A 39 0.39 8.05 -15.88
N GLU A 40 1.60 8.62 -15.83
CA GLU A 40 2.83 7.98 -16.29
C GLU A 40 3.10 6.66 -15.55
N GLU A 41 2.89 6.63 -14.23
CA GLU A 41 3.05 5.41 -13.42
C GLU A 41 2.03 4.33 -13.81
N LEU A 42 0.80 4.72 -14.11
CA LEU A 42 -0.23 3.78 -14.59
C LEU A 42 0.09 3.26 -15.99
N ASP A 43 0.66 4.09 -16.86
CA ASP A 43 1.06 3.68 -18.20
C ASP A 43 2.25 2.70 -18.19
N GLU A 44 3.18 2.87 -17.23
CA GLU A 44 4.31 1.95 -17.03
C GLU A 44 3.87 0.61 -16.44
N ALA A 45 2.81 0.59 -15.62
CA ALA A 45 2.33 -0.63 -14.99
C ALA A 45 1.79 -1.64 -16.03
N PRO A 46 2.11 -2.94 -15.89
CA PRO A 46 1.61 -3.98 -16.80
C PRO A 46 0.08 -4.04 -16.87
N ASP A 47 -0.46 -4.38 -18.04
CA ASP A 47 -1.91 -4.53 -18.28
C ASP A 47 -2.45 -5.86 -17.73
N CYS A 48 -2.40 -6.02 -16.41
CA CYS A 48 -2.84 -7.23 -15.72
C CYS A 48 -4.08 -7.03 -14.83
N CYS A 49 -4.48 -5.78 -14.62
CA CYS A 49 -5.64 -5.40 -13.80
C CYS A 49 -6.26 -4.09 -14.31
N GLU A 50 -7.40 -3.70 -13.75
CA GLU A 50 -7.99 -2.40 -14.02
C GLU A 50 -7.14 -1.29 -13.41
N LYS A 51 -6.88 -0.21 -14.16
CA LYS A 51 -6.09 0.95 -13.73
C LYS A 51 -6.94 2.22 -13.78
N ARG A 52 -6.86 3.08 -12.75
CA ARG A 52 -7.58 4.36 -12.70
C ARG A 52 -6.71 5.48 -12.17
N LEU A 53 -6.69 6.61 -12.86
CA LEU A 53 -6.08 7.84 -12.35
C LEU A 53 -6.96 8.38 -11.22
N MET A 54 -6.43 8.43 -10.00
CA MET A 54 -7.19 8.82 -8.81
C MET A 54 -6.28 9.24 -7.66
N ASP A 55 -6.73 10.23 -6.88
CA ASP A 55 -6.07 10.65 -5.65
C ASP A 55 -6.48 9.76 -4.47
N ALA A 56 -5.51 9.16 -3.79
CA ALA A 56 -5.71 8.31 -2.62
C ALA A 56 -6.37 9.05 -1.44
N THR A 57 -6.24 10.38 -1.39
CA THR A 57 -6.82 11.22 -0.33
C THR A 57 -8.28 11.58 -0.57
N ALA A 58 -8.85 11.22 -1.74
CA ALA A 58 -10.22 11.53 -2.15
C ALA A 58 -10.76 10.44 -3.10
N LEU A 59 -10.91 9.21 -2.59
CA LEU A 59 -11.34 8.06 -3.37
C LEU A 59 -12.76 8.20 -3.90
N GLN A 60 -12.94 7.97 -5.21
CA GLN A 60 -14.23 8.03 -5.89
C GLN A 60 -14.95 6.66 -5.89
N PHE A 61 -14.79 5.90 -4.81
CA PHE A 61 -15.50 4.65 -4.59
C PHE A 61 -16.51 4.80 -3.45
N PRO A 62 -17.65 4.09 -3.50
CA PRO A 62 -18.60 4.04 -2.40
C PRO A 62 -17.94 3.45 -1.14
N ASP A 63 -18.54 3.73 0.02
CA ASP A 63 -18.18 3.06 1.26
C ASP A 63 -18.33 1.55 1.13
N ARG A 64 -17.47 0.79 1.79
CA ARG A 64 -17.58 -0.69 1.88
C ARG A 64 -17.58 -1.39 0.51
N SER A 65 -16.71 -0.94 -0.41
CA SER A 65 -16.63 -1.46 -1.78
C SER A 65 -15.69 -2.63 -1.94
N PHE A 66 -14.65 -2.72 -1.08
CA PHE A 66 -13.56 -3.68 -1.25
C PHE A 66 -13.39 -4.61 -0.05
N ASP A 67 -12.97 -5.84 -0.33
CA ASP A 67 -12.58 -6.81 0.69
C ASP A 67 -11.20 -6.51 1.24
N HIS A 68 -10.30 -5.98 0.38
CA HIS A 68 -8.93 -5.62 0.72
C HIS A 68 -8.54 -4.27 0.12
N VAL A 69 -7.69 -3.53 0.85
CA VAL A 69 -6.96 -2.38 0.33
C VAL A 69 -5.47 -2.64 0.55
N THR A 70 -4.66 -2.36 -0.45
CA THR A 70 -3.21 -2.54 -0.40
C THR A 70 -2.48 -1.22 -0.64
N PHE A 71 -1.36 -1.04 0.05
CA PHE A 71 -0.35 -0.03 -0.22
C PHE A 71 0.98 -0.76 -0.34
N PHE A 72 1.60 -0.69 -1.50
CA PHE A 72 2.89 -1.31 -1.74
C PHE A 72 3.92 -0.22 -2.03
N TYR A 73 4.72 0.15 -1.02
CA TYR A 73 5.68 1.27 -1.06
C TYR A 73 5.07 2.58 -1.57
N ALA A 74 3.83 2.86 -1.19
CA ALA A 74 3.09 4.05 -1.61
C ALA A 74 3.04 5.15 -0.55
N LEU A 75 2.97 4.78 0.75
CA LEU A 75 2.92 5.77 1.83
C LEU A 75 4.20 6.59 1.93
N MET A 76 5.35 6.02 1.57
CA MET A 76 6.63 6.74 1.58
C MET A 76 6.62 7.99 0.71
N TYR A 77 5.81 8.05 -0.34
CA TYR A 77 5.68 9.20 -1.24
C TYR A 77 4.71 10.27 -0.75
N MET A 78 3.96 10.01 0.32
CA MET A 78 2.97 10.91 0.89
C MET A 78 3.56 11.65 2.09
N ASN A 79 3.23 12.95 2.25
CA ASN A 79 3.46 13.64 3.51
C ASN A 79 2.51 13.12 4.60
N ARG A 80 2.73 13.55 5.84
CA ARG A 80 2.00 13.03 7.00
C ARG A 80 0.49 13.25 6.94
N ASP A 81 0.05 14.39 6.42
CA ASP A 81 -1.38 14.71 6.29
C ASP A 81 -2.04 13.90 5.17
N GLU A 82 -1.32 13.70 4.06
CA GLU A 82 -1.76 12.82 2.96
C GLU A 82 -1.88 11.37 3.42
N GLN A 83 -0.90 10.85 4.18
CA GLN A 83 -0.95 9.50 4.74
C GLN A 83 -2.22 9.29 5.58
N LYS A 84 -2.53 10.21 6.52
CA LYS A 84 -3.73 10.11 7.35
C LYS A 84 -5.02 10.12 6.55
N LYS A 85 -5.11 10.99 5.54
CA LYS A 85 -6.28 11.06 4.66
C LYS A 85 -6.43 9.80 3.82
N ALA A 86 -5.35 9.32 3.20
CA ALA A 86 -5.36 8.11 2.39
C ALA A 86 -5.73 6.86 3.21
N LEU A 87 -5.19 6.73 4.44
CA LEU A 87 -5.58 5.66 5.36
C LEU A 87 -7.06 5.76 5.77
N GLY A 88 -7.56 6.97 6.03
CA GLY A 88 -8.98 7.21 6.33
C GLY A 88 -9.90 6.78 5.18
N GLU A 89 -9.56 7.17 3.94
CA GLU A 89 -10.29 6.77 2.75
C GLU A 89 -10.20 5.25 2.50
N ALA A 90 -9.02 4.65 2.69
CA ALA A 90 -8.84 3.20 2.61
C ALA A 90 -9.76 2.46 3.57
N VAL A 91 -9.87 2.92 4.83
CA VAL A 91 -10.77 2.33 5.83
C VAL A 91 -12.24 2.56 5.49
N ARG A 92 -12.59 3.72 4.91
CA ARG A 92 -13.95 4.01 4.47
C ARG A 92 -14.43 3.01 3.41
N VAL A 93 -13.59 2.76 2.40
CA VAL A 93 -13.95 1.86 1.29
C VAL A 93 -13.83 0.37 1.63
N LEU A 94 -13.18 0.00 2.74
CA LEU A 94 -13.15 -1.39 3.23
C LEU A 94 -14.51 -1.82 3.74
N ARG A 95 -14.91 -3.04 3.37
CA ARG A 95 -16.05 -3.75 3.96
C ARG A 95 -15.80 -4.07 5.44
N PRO A 96 -16.84 -4.26 6.25
CA PRO A 96 -16.70 -4.88 7.56
C PRO A 96 -16.01 -6.26 7.43
N GLY A 97 -15.01 -6.54 8.28
CA GLY A 97 -14.16 -7.72 8.17
C GLY A 97 -13.09 -7.64 7.07
N GLY A 98 -13.09 -6.59 6.28
CA GLY A 98 -12.06 -6.35 5.25
C GLY A 98 -10.71 -5.98 5.85
N LYS A 99 -9.65 -6.14 5.07
CA LYS A 99 -8.27 -5.95 5.55
C LYS A 99 -7.50 -4.92 4.72
N ILE A 100 -6.69 -4.14 5.41
CA ILE A 100 -5.67 -3.30 4.82
C ILE A 100 -4.32 -4.02 4.91
N HIS A 101 -3.54 -3.98 3.84
CA HIS A 101 -2.17 -4.52 3.79
C HIS A 101 -1.22 -3.41 3.40
N LEU A 102 -0.21 -3.18 4.22
CA LEU A 102 0.77 -2.12 4.05
C LEU A 102 2.17 -2.73 4.01
N TRP A 103 2.82 -2.68 2.86
CA TRP A 103 4.27 -2.93 2.71
C TRP A 103 4.96 -1.60 2.49
N ASP A 104 5.85 -1.22 3.39
CA ASP A 104 6.59 0.04 3.29
C ASP A 104 7.85 -0.02 4.16
N THR A 105 8.51 1.10 4.38
CA THR A 105 9.78 1.17 5.08
C THR A 105 9.80 2.28 6.13
N ASP A 106 10.55 2.09 7.20
CA ASP A 106 10.92 3.17 8.11
C ASP A 106 11.86 4.13 7.36
N ILE A 107 11.62 5.42 7.48
CA ILE A 107 12.41 6.49 6.87
C ILE A 107 12.81 7.46 7.97
N ASP A 108 14.08 7.42 8.34
CA ASP A 108 14.69 8.51 9.10
C ASP A 108 14.94 9.68 8.15
N SER A 109 14.48 10.88 8.52
CA SER A 109 14.64 12.03 7.64
C SER A 109 16.13 12.33 7.44
N ALA A 110 16.62 12.04 6.23
CA ALA A 110 17.98 12.37 5.80
C ALA A 110 18.03 13.63 4.91
N TYR A 111 16.96 14.42 4.89
CA TYR A 111 16.90 15.63 4.08
C TYR A 111 18.16 16.50 4.20
N PRO A 112 18.77 16.97 3.08
CA PRO A 112 18.28 16.89 1.70
C PRO A 112 18.69 15.62 0.94
N GLU A 113 19.35 14.67 1.56
CA GLU A 113 19.78 13.44 0.90
C GLU A 113 18.56 12.55 0.59
N PRO A 114 18.56 11.88 -0.57
CA PRO A 114 17.48 10.95 -0.91
C PRO A 114 17.56 9.70 -0.04
N PHE A 115 16.42 9.25 0.45
CA PHE A 115 16.26 7.90 0.97
C PHE A 115 16.00 6.96 -0.21
N VAL A 116 16.70 5.82 -0.26
CA VAL A 116 16.53 4.82 -1.32
C VAL A 116 16.48 3.43 -0.68
N VAL A 117 15.56 2.62 -1.14
CA VAL A 117 15.45 1.20 -0.78
C VAL A 117 15.49 0.33 -2.04
N ASP A 118 16.44 -0.63 -2.08
CA ASP A 118 16.59 -1.60 -3.15
C ASP A 118 15.95 -2.93 -2.76
N LEU A 119 15.05 -3.42 -3.59
CA LEU A 119 14.26 -4.62 -3.35
C LEU A 119 14.44 -5.66 -4.46
N GLU A 120 14.58 -6.90 -4.04
CA GLU A 120 14.29 -8.09 -4.85
C GLU A 120 12.95 -8.67 -4.38
N ILE A 121 11.90 -8.44 -5.16
CA ILE A 121 10.56 -8.95 -4.88
C ILE A 121 10.44 -10.31 -5.55
N VAL A 122 10.11 -11.33 -4.76
CA VAL A 122 9.96 -12.71 -5.23
C VAL A 122 8.54 -13.19 -4.95
N THR A 123 7.90 -13.73 -5.98
CA THR A 123 6.55 -14.31 -5.90
C THR A 123 6.60 -15.73 -6.46
N ASP A 124 5.49 -16.44 -6.42
CA ASP A 124 5.34 -17.75 -7.06
C ASP A 124 5.36 -17.70 -8.60
N ARG A 125 5.26 -16.50 -9.19
CA ARG A 125 5.13 -16.31 -10.65
C ARG A 125 6.26 -15.53 -11.29
N PHE A 126 6.88 -14.61 -10.54
CA PHE A 126 7.93 -13.75 -11.06
C PHE A 126 8.85 -13.26 -9.94
N SER A 127 10.02 -12.79 -10.33
CA SER A 127 10.87 -11.94 -9.49
C SER A 127 11.18 -10.64 -10.23
N VAL A 128 11.35 -9.58 -9.46
CA VAL A 128 11.73 -8.27 -10.00
C VAL A 128 12.66 -7.56 -9.02
N HIS A 129 13.68 -6.90 -9.58
CA HIS A 129 14.52 -5.95 -8.85
C HIS A 129 14.00 -4.55 -9.11
N THR A 130 13.77 -3.80 -8.06
CA THR A 130 13.33 -2.40 -8.14
C THR A 130 13.92 -1.58 -7.02
N SER A 131 13.96 -0.27 -7.21
CA SER A 131 14.43 0.70 -6.23
C SER A 131 13.37 1.78 -6.05
N TYR A 132 12.97 2.00 -4.81
CA TYR A 132 12.10 3.13 -4.46
C TYR A 132 12.92 4.20 -3.78
N GLY A 133 12.72 5.47 -4.18
CA GLY A 133 13.48 6.59 -3.66
C GLY A 133 12.64 7.83 -3.46
N ILE A 134 12.93 8.57 -2.39
CA ILE A 134 12.23 9.82 -2.06
C ILE A 134 13.15 10.79 -1.32
N VAL A 135 13.02 12.07 -1.61
CA VAL A 135 13.55 13.15 -0.76
C VAL A 135 12.43 13.60 0.16
N LYS A 136 12.47 13.19 1.41
CA LYS A 136 11.40 13.41 2.39
C LYS A 136 11.90 14.19 3.59
N LYS A 137 11.12 15.17 4.06
CA LYS A 137 11.43 15.94 5.27
C LYS A 137 10.88 15.28 6.54
N ASP A 138 9.73 14.61 6.39
CA ASP A 138 9.04 13.99 7.50
C ASP A 138 9.53 12.55 7.67
N ALA A 139 9.84 12.15 8.89
CA ALA A 139 10.11 10.76 9.21
C ALA A 139 8.85 9.89 9.01
N GLN A 140 9.06 8.63 8.69
CA GLN A 140 8.02 7.60 8.62
C GLN A 140 8.47 6.38 9.42
N ASP A 141 7.59 5.82 10.20
CA ASP A 141 7.85 4.59 10.94
C ASP A 141 6.59 3.74 11.09
N ALA A 142 6.80 2.43 11.20
CA ALA A 142 5.71 1.47 11.33
C ALA A 142 4.84 1.72 12.56
N ASP A 143 5.41 2.19 13.68
CA ASP A 143 4.66 2.38 14.94
C ASP A 143 3.69 3.57 14.82
N THR A 144 4.06 4.60 14.07
CA THR A 144 3.18 5.72 13.75
C THR A 144 2.03 5.28 12.84
N ILE A 145 2.31 4.47 11.81
CA ILE A 145 1.28 3.92 10.93
C ILE A 145 0.33 2.99 11.71
N LEU A 146 0.85 2.15 12.59
CA LEU A 146 0.02 1.28 13.46
C LEU A 146 -0.93 2.08 14.35
N ARG A 147 -0.46 3.21 14.93
CA ARG A 147 -1.33 4.10 15.73
C ARG A 147 -2.45 4.68 14.89
N ASP A 148 -2.15 5.17 13.67
CA ASP A 148 -3.17 5.70 12.77
C ASP A 148 -4.24 4.65 12.42
N LEU A 149 -3.83 3.42 12.10
CA LEU A 149 -4.78 2.34 11.83
C LEU A 149 -5.65 2.02 13.05
N HIS A 150 -5.06 2.00 14.24
CA HIS A 150 -5.79 1.78 15.49
C HIS A 150 -6.79 2.92 15.77
N ASP A 151 -6.37 4.19 15.56
CA ASP A 151 -7.25 5.36 15.73
C ASP A 151 -8.41 5.35 14.73
N LEU A 152 -8.22 4.74 13.56
CA LEU A 152 -9.26 4.48 12.56
C LEU A 152 -10.12 3.25 12.86
N GLY A 153 -9.89 2.59 13.99
CA GLY A 153 -10.69 1.45 14.48
C GLY A 153 -10.30 0.08 13.89
N LEU A 154 -9.12 -0.06 13.29
CA LEU A 154 -8.64 -1.35 12.82
C LEU A 154 -7.91 -2.11 13.93
N LYS A 155 -8.10 -3.44 13.94
CA LYS A 155 -7.32 -4.36 14.76
C LYS A 155 -6.10 -4.84 13.97
N THR A 156 -4.91 -4.73 14.54
CA THR A 156 -3.70 -5.29 13.93
C THR A 156 -3.73 -6.81 13.99
N CYS A 157 -3.65 -7.44 12.81
CA CYS A 157 -3.56 -8.89 12.65
C CYS A 157 -2.14 -9.37 12.45
N ARG A 158 -1.30 -8.54 11.84
CA ARG A 158 0.11 -8.82 11.55
C ARG A 158 0.91 -7.53 11.62
N CYS A 159 2.12 -7.59 12.16
CA CYS A 159 3.14 -6.56 12.04
C CYS A 159 4.50 -7.25 12.00
N GLU A 160 5.06 -7.37 10.81
CA GLU A 160 6.39 -7.93 10.59
C GLU A 160 7.33 -6.78 10.24
N LYS A 161 8.48 -6.72 10.92
CA LYS A 161 9.51 -5.72 10.67
C LYS A 161 10.83 -6.43 10.43
N GLU A 162 11.51 -6.09 9.35
CA GLU A 162 12.84 -6.59 9.04
C GLU A 162 13.68 -5.51 8.36
N ARG A 163 14.80 -5.15 8.97
CA ARG A 163 15.78 -4.18 8.42
C ARG A 163 15.16 -2.85 7.96
N GLY A 164 14.26 -2.30 8.78
CA GLY A 164 13.56 -1.06 8.49
C GLY A 164 12.34 -1.20 7.57
N GLN A 165 12.12 -2.35 6.96
CA GLN A 165 10.88 -2.61 6.21
C GLN A 165 9.81 -3.18 7.12
N PHE A 166 8.56 -2.93 6.77
CA PHE A 166 7.44 -3.49 7.51
C PHE A 166 6.33 -4.00 6.58
N HIS A 167 5.66 -5.05 7.06
CA HIS A 167 4.37 -5.50 6.53
C HIS A 167 3.35 -5.49 7.65
N ILE A 168 2.37 -4.60 7.54
CA ILE A 168 1.28 -4.45 8.50
C ILE A 168 -0.01 -4.95 7.86
N VAL A 169 -0.79 -5.74 8.61
CA VAL A 169 -2.16 -6.12 8.24
C VAL A 169 -3.10 -5.69 9.35
N GLY A 170 -4.03 -4.80 9.00
CA GLY A 170 -5.13 -4.35 9.87
C GLY A 170 -6.48 -4.86 9.38
N GLU A 171 -7.36 -5.24 10.29
CA GLU A 171 -8.71 -5.73 9.99
C GLU A 171 -9.75 -4.76 10.52
N LYS A 172 -10.72 -4.38 9.69
CA LYS A 172 -11.89 -3.61 10.09
C LYS A 172 -12.87 -4.53 10.80
N ALA A 173 -13.41 -4.08 11.93
CA ALA A 173 -14.37 -4.86 12.69
C ALA A 173 -15.50 -5.38 11.79
N PRO A 174 -15.95 -6.66 11.95
CA PRO A 174 -17.14 -7.17 11.26
C PRO A 174 -18.38 -6.40 11.72
N GLU A 175 -19.42 -6.38 10.90
CA GLU A 175 -20.74 -5.90 11.36
C GLU A 175 -21.27 -6.82 12.47
N GLN A 176 -21.80 -6.21 13.53
CA GLN A 176 -22.49 -6.91 14.62
C GLN A 176 -23.90 -7.30 14.20
#